data_31637ac1b8d4ccc189f52d48c2a2b36f
#
_entry.id   31637ac1b8d4ccc189f52d48c2a2b36f
#
_cell.length_a   1.000
_cell.length_b   1.000
_cell.length_c   1.000
_cell.angle_alpha   90.00
_cell.angle_beta   90.00
_cell.angle_gamma   90.00
#
_symmetry.space_group_name_H-M   'P 1'
#
loop_
_entity.id
_entity.type
_entity.pdbx_description
1 polymer ?
#
loop_
_entity_poly.entity_id
_entity_poly.type
_entity_poly.pdbx_seq_one_letter_code
_entity_poly.pdbx_strand_id
1 'polypeptide(L)' 'MGKHFFDYDDGNFAHTISGNMAIDSDGDLLMRMGDNMAMDMDSGELHIISGWTNG' A
#
# COMPACT_ATOMS: atom_id res chain seq x y z
N MET A 1 13.49 5.66 5.60
CA MET A 1 13.80 5.75 4.21
C MET A 1 13.43 4.43 3.54
N GLY A 2 13.22 4.42 2.24
CA GLY A 2 12.93 3.22 1.51
C GLY A 2 11.65 2.48 1.91
N LYS A 3 10.66 3.18 2.36
CA LYS A 3 9.42 2.55 2.81
C LYS A 3 8.44 2.46 1.66
N HIS A 4 8.88 1.79 0.61
CA HIS A 4 8.08 1.64 -0.59
C HIS A 4 7.73 0.19 -0.80
N PHE A 5 6.59 -0.04 -1.41
CA PHE A 5 6.23 -1.35 -1.90
C PHE A 5 5.50 -1.19 -3.22
N PHE A 6 5.41 -2.29 -3.96
CA PHE A 6 4.76 -2.28 -5.26
C PHE A 6 3.34 -2.84 -5.13
N ASP A 7 2.38 -2.13 -5.67
CA ASP A 7 0.99 -2.56 -5.72
C ASP A 7 0.77 -3.22 -7.06
N TYR A 8 0.65 -4.54 -7.05
CA TYR A 8 0.48 -5.31 -8.28
C TYR A 8 -0.86 -5.07 -8.94
N ASP A 9 -1.86 -4.73 -8.14
CA ASP A 9 -3.21 -4.53 -8.64
C ASP A 9 -3.29 -3.24 -9.48
N ASP A 10 -2.62 -2.21 -9.01
CA ASP A 10 -2.58 -0.92 -9.69
C ASP A 10 -1.40 -0.76 -10.63
N GLY A 11 -0.36 -1.55 -10.43
CA GLY A 11 0.86 -1.40 -11.19
C GLY A 11 1.66 -0.17 -10.79
N ASN A 12 1.50 0.29 -9.56
CA ASN A 12 2.15 1.49 -9.04
C ASN A 12 2.90 1.19 -7.77
N PHE A 13 3.86 2.08 -7.46
CA PHE A 13 4.50 2.04 -6.16
C PHE A 13 3.68 2.82 -5.15
N ALA A 14 3.72 2.36 -3.91
CA ALA A 14 3.16 3.08 -2.79
C ALA A 14 4.23 3.22 -1.73
N HIS A 15 4.07 4.18 -0.83
CA HIS A 15 5.00 4.26 0.28
C HIS A 15 4.24 4.43 1.59
N THR A 16 4.80 3.86 2.65
CA THR A 16 4.17 3.88 3.96
C THR A 16 4.32 5.25 4.59
N ILE A 17 3.24 5.73 5.18
CA ILE A 17 3.24 6.99 5.90
C ILE A 17 3.09 6.74 7.40
N SER A 18 2.68 5.54 7.79
CA SER A 18 2.64 5.12 9.18
C SER A 18 2.70 3.61 9.23
N GLY A 19 2.58 3.05 10.41
CA GLY A 19 2.68 1.59 10.57
C GLY A 19 1.65 0.80 9.79
N ASN A 20 0.45 1.37 9.57
CA ASN A 20 -0.64 0.67 8.90
C ASN A 20 -1.17 1.40 7.69
N MET A 21 -0.57 2.51 7.31
CA MET A 21 -1.12 3.35 6.23
C MET A 21 -0.05 3.63 5.21
N ALA A 22 -0.47 3.68 3.97
CA ALA A 22 0.41 4.04 2.87
C ALA A 22 -0.37 4.89 1.88
N ILE A 23 0.36 5.56 1.01
CA ILE A 23 -0.26 6.32 -0.07
C ILE A 23 0.40 5.86 -1.38
N ASP A 24 -0.41 5.61 -2.40
CA ASP A 24 0.13 5.20 -3.68
C ASP A 24 0.43 6.42 -4.55
N SER A 25 0.98 6.16 -5.74
CA SER A 25 1.39 7.26 -6.61
C SER A 25 0.23 8.04 -7.19
N ASP A 26 -0.97 7.49 -7.13
CA ASP A 26 -2.18 8.20 -7.54
C ASP A 26 -2.76 9.07 -6.43
N GLY A 27 -2.22 8.96 -5.23
CA GLY A 27 -2.71 9.71 -4.10
C GLY A 27 -3.75 8.99 -3.28
N ASP A 28 -3.99 7.71 -3.54
CA ASP A 28 -4.98 6.93 -2.78
C ASP A 28 -4.38 6.40 -1.51
N LEU A 29 -5.17 6.43 -0.45
CA LEU A 29 -4.74 5.86 0.83
C LEU A 29 -4.99 4.38 0.85
N LEU A 30 -4.00 3.64 1.34
CA LEU A 30 -4.08 2.20 1.49
C LEU A 30 -3.92 1.85 2.96
N MET A 31 -4.69 0.89 3.42
CA MET A 31 -4.60 0.38 4.77
C MET A 31 -4.00 -1.01 4.75
N ARG A 32 -3.07 -1.26 5.65
CA ARG A 32 -2.45 -2.58 5.75
C ARG A 32 -3.48 -3.60 6.20
N MET A 33 -3.58 -4.70 5.43
CA MET A 33 -4.45 -5.81 5.79
C MET A 33 -3.66 -7.07 6.10
N GLY A 34 -2.40 -7.09 5.70
CA GLY A 34 -1.51 -8.21 5.94
C GLY A 34 -0.14 -7.86 5.44
N ASP A 35 0.77 -8.82 5.40
CA ASP A 35 2.13 -8.54 4.97
C ASP A 35 2.20 -8.21 3.49
N ASN A 36 1.32 -8.81 2.68
CA ASN A 36 1.32 -8.58 1.24
C ASN A 36 -0.05 -8.21 0.72
N MET A 37 -0.89 -7.63 1.58
CA MET A 37 -2.21 -7.15 1.17
C MET A 37 -2.48 -5.78 1.76
N ALA A 38 -3.09 -4.93 0.96
CA ALA A 38 -3.54 -3.63 1.41
C ALA A 38 -4.94 -3.38 0.87
N MET A 39 -5.70 -2.56 1.56
CA MET A 39 -7.05 -2.21 1.15
C MET A 39 -7.08 -0.75 0.73
N ASP A 40 -7.64 -0.51 -0.44
CA ASP A 40 -7.90 0.85 -0.92
C ASP A 40 -9.03 1.43 -0.08
N MET A 41 -8.75 2.47 0.68
CA MET A 41 -9.73 3.05 1.59
C MET A 41 -10.83 3.78 0.87
N ASP A 42 -10.60 4.16 -0.37
CA ASP A 42 -11.59 4.88 -1.14
C ASP A 42 -12.67 3.94 -1.68
N SER A 43 -12.28 2.81 -2.20
CA SER A 43 -13.21 1.85 -2.80
C SER A 43 -13.45 0.62 -1.95
N GLY A 44 -12.59 0.36 -0.99
CA GLY A 44 -12.66 -0.85 -0.17
C GLY A 44 -12.11 -2.09 -0.86
N GLU A 45 -11.39 -1.92 -1.96
CA GLU A 45 -10.82 -3.04 -2.69
C GLU A 45 -9.53 -3.52 -2.05
N LEU A 46 -9.34 -4.84 -2.08
CA LEU A 46 -8.10 -5.44 -1.63
C LEU A 46 -7.11 -5.50 -2.77
N HIS A 47 -5.88 -5.10 -2.48
CA HIS A 47 -4.79 -5.10 -3.44
C HIS A 47 -3.70 -6.04 -2.96
N ILE A 48 -3.12 -6.78 -3.90
CA ILE A 48 -1.95 -7.58 -3.61
C ILE A 48 -0.73 -6.70 -3.81
N ILE A 49 0.14 -6.70 -2.84
CA ILE A 49 1.34 -5.87 -2.86
C ILE A 49 2.57 -6.74 -2.65
N SER A 50 3.74 -6.20 -2.98
CA SER A 50 4.99 -6.93 -2.88
C SER A 50 5.35 -7.25 -1.43
N GLY A 51 4.88 -6.45 -0.51
CA GLY A 51 5.11 -6.66 0.91
C GLY A 51 5.09 -5.33 1.64
N TRP A 52 4.42 -5.30 2.77
CA TRP A 52 4.36 -4.07 3.55
C TRP A 52 5.73 -3.78 4.14
N THR A 53 6.20 -2.57 3.90
CA THR A 53 7.53 -2.16 4.35
C THR A 53 7.40 -1.09 5.42
N ASN A 54 7.92 -1.36 6.58
CA ASN A 54 7.87 -0.41 7.68
C ASN A 54 9.17 0.32 7.92
N GLY A 55 10.11 0.12 7.08
CA GLY A 55 11.37 0.82 7.14
C GLY A 55 12.25 0.43 8.27
#